data_60e581fd68134d2b7d4481725b404a87
#
_entry.id   60e581fd68134d2b7d4481725b404a87
#
_cell.length_a   1.000
_cell.length_b   1.000
_cell.length_c   1.000
_cell.angle_alpha   90.00
_cell.angle_beta   90.00
_cell.angle_gamma   90.00
#
_symmetry.space_group_name_H-M   'P 1'
#
loop_
_entity.id
_entity.type
_entity.pdbx_description
1 polymer ?
#
loop_
_entity_poly.entity_id
_entity_poly.type
_entity_poly.pdbx_seq_one_letter_code
_entity_poly.pdbx_strand_id
1 'polypeptide(L)'
;MGLRCEYLAKKPFLDRLSPQTPCMPHAVSRLRAARLARSSKPFLARGGSRLPHCAGCRLIPSHCLCALRPAITTRAGVCLIMCDIEPLKPSNTGWLIADVVPDTWAFGWARTEVDPALLALLADPQWQPYLVFPGEFVDAGRVVTQVQPVAAPGQSVKRPLFVLLDATWPEARKMFRKSPYLDHLPVLSLAPEQISRYRLRRSRRDDHFCTSEVASLCMALADEPLAARTLEAYLEVFSHHYLQARQQQPVDLRDALHLRLRELVAPAGGQSAQSGP
;
A
#
# COMPACT_ATOMS: atom_id res chain seq x y z
N MET A 1 -64.18 11.45 11.91
CA MET A 1 -63.05 12.37 11.79
C MET A 1 -61.78 11.58 12.01
N GLY A 2 -61.15 11.09 10.94
CA GLY A 2 -59.98 10.28 10.99
C GLY A 2 -58.80 11.06 10.43
N LEU A 3 -57.79 11.35 11.25
CA LEU A 3 -56.53 11.95 10.84
C LEU A 3 -55.60 10.82 10.33
N ARG A 4 -55.38 10.76 9.02
CA ARG A 4 -54.32 9.98 8.41
C ARG A 4 -53.00 10.72 8.61
N CYS A 5 -52.13 10.13 9.37
CA CYS A 5 -50.74 10.55 9.48
C CYS A 5 -49.96 10.01 8.27
N GLU A 6 -49.67 10.87 7.29
CA GLU A 6 -48.81 10.54 6.16
C GLU A 6 -47.36 10.54 6.63
N TYR A 7 -46.83 9.33 6.78
CA TYR A 7 -45.40 9.09 7.01
C TYR A 7 -44.67 9.25 5.68
N LEU A 8 -44.17 10.47 5.41
CA LEU A 8 -43.25 10.73 4.30
C LEU A 8 -41.93 9.96 4.56
N ALA A 9 -41.81 8.78 3.96
CA ALA A 9 -40.60 8.05 3.91
C ALA A 9 -39.52 8.85 3.17
N LYS A 10 -38.59 9.46 3.91
CA LYS A 10 -37.36 10.01 3.35
C LYS A 10 -36.55 8.84 2.76
N LYS A 11 -36.51 8.75 1.42
CA LYS A 11 -35.63 7.82 0.71
C LYS A 11 -34.20 8.06 1.16
N PRO A 12 -33.45 7.00 1.50
CA PRO A 12 -32.07 7.16 1.93
C PRO A 12 -31.19 7.62 0.76
N PHE A 13 -30.17 8.35 1.09
CA PHE A 13 -29.13 9.03 0.31
C PHE A 13 -28.32 8.12 -0.66
N LEU A 14 -28.75 6.90 -0.91
CA LEU A 14 -28.05 5.86 -1.69
C LEU A 14 -28.11 6.04 -3.22
N ASP A 15 -28.95 6.95 -3.74
CA ASP A 15 -29.18 7.10 -5.19
C ASP A 15 -28.24 8.08 -5.91
N ARG A 16 -27.17 8.57 -5.26
CA ARG A 16 -26.18 9.48 -5.87
C ARG A 16 -24.76 8.93 -5.94
N LEU A 17 -24.57 7.64 -5.87
CA LEU A 17 -23.29 7.05 -6.26
C LEU A 17 -23.34 6.88 -7.78
N SER A 18 -22.77 7.83 -8.52
CA SER A 18 -22.42 7.67 -9.93
C SER A 18 -21.79 6.32 -10.15
N PRO A 19 -21.99 5.65 -11.30
CA PRO A 19 -21.36 4.38 -11.60
C PRO A 19 -19.85 4.54 -11.36
N GLN A 20 -19.36 3.80 -10.36
CA GLN A 20 -17.94 3.84 -9.96
C GLN A 20 -17.12 3.54 -11.19
N THR A 21 -16.31 4.48 -11.63
CA THR A 21 -15.30 4.22 -12.66
C THR A 21 -14.55 2.95 -12.26
N PRO A 22 -14.49 1.92 -13.11
CA PRO A 22 -13.83 0.68 -12.76
C PRO A 22 -12.39 1.00 -12.32
N CYS A 23 -12.09 0.72 -11.06
CA CYS A 23 -10.73 0.92 -10.55
C CYS A 23 -9.79 0.01 -11.34
N MET A 24 -8.88 0.59 -12.11
CA MET A 24 -7.93 -0.19 -12.92
C MET A 24 -7.18 -1.18 -12.04
N PRO A 25 -7.11 -2.46 -12.45
CA PRO A 25 -6.46 -3.49 -11.65
C PRO A 25 -4.96 -3.20 -11.51
N HIS A 26 -4.48 -3.00 -10.29
CA HIS A 26 -3.05 -2.91 -9.98
C HIS A 26 -2.44 -4.29 -9.69
N ALA A 27 -1.11 -4.37 -9.50
CA ALA A 27 -0.38 -5.64 -9.38
C ALA A 27 -0.95 -6.56 -8.27
N VAL A 28 -1.20 -6.02 -7.06
CA VAL A 28 -1.73 -6.83 -5.94
C VAL A 28 -3.16 -7.31 -6.21
N SER A 29 -4.00 -6.53 -6.89
CA SER A 29 -5.36 -6.96 -7.26
C SER A 29 -5.35 -8.10 -8.29
N ARG A 30 -4.42 -8.07 -9.24
CA ARG A 30 -4.21 -9.16 -10.20
C ARG A 30 -3.72 -10.43 -9.48
N LEU A 31 -2.73 -10.31 -8.58
CA LEU A 31 -2.24 -11.43 -7.78
C LEU A 31 -3.36 -12.04 -6.92
N ARG A 32 -4.19 -11.19 -6.28
CA ARG A 32 -5.39 -11.63 -5.55
C ARG A 32 -6.36 -12.41 -6.44
N ALA A 33 -6.68 -11.89 -7.61
CA ALA A 33 -7.60 -12.55 -8.55
C ALA A 33 -7.06 -13.92 -8.99
N ALA A 34 -5.78 -14.00 -9.34
CA ALA A 34 -5.11 -15.25 -9.69
C ALA A 34 -5.12 -16.26 -8.53
N ARG A 35 -4.90 -15.77 -7.28
CA ARG A 35 -4.94 -16.64 -6.09
C ARG A 35 -6.36 -17.15 -5.81
N LEU A 36 -7.38 -16.30 -5.95
CA LEU A 36 -8.78 -16.70 -5.76
C LEU A 36 -9.22 -17.72 -6.80
N ALA A 37 -8.81 -17.58 -8.06
CA ALA A 37 -9.12 -18.51 -9.13
C ALA A 37 -8.61 -19.95 -8.86
N ARG A 38 -7.56 -20.08 -8.06
CA ARG A 38 -7.00 -21.39 -7.63
C ARG A 38 -7.65 -21.94 -6.35
N SER A 39 -8.53 -21.17 -5.72
CA SER A 39 -9.17 -21.58 -4.45
C SER A 39 -10.46 -22.32 -4.70
N SER A 40 -10.58 -23.53 -4.15
CA SER A 40 -11.83 -24.31 -4.18
C SER A 40 -12.89 -23.80 -3.19
N LYS A 41 -12.48 -22.96 -2.23
CA LYS A 41 -13.36 -22.42 -1.18
C LYS A 41 -13.19 -20.89 -1.10
N PRO A 42 -14.28 -20.15 -0.73
CA PRO A 42 -14.18 -18.72 -0.48
C PRO A 42 -13.18 -18.43 0.65
N PHE A 43 -12.39 -17.38 0.50
CA PHE A 43 -11.54 -16.91 1.59
C PHE A 43 -12.40 -16.16 2.62
N LEU A 44 -12.39 -16.64 3.85
CA LEU A 44 -13.06 -16.01 4.99
C LEU A 44 -11.99 -15.47 5.95
N ALA A 45 -11.88 -14.15 6.04
CA ALA A 45 -11.00 -13.52 7.02
C ALA A 45 -11.55 -13.75 8.45
N ARG A 46 -10.68 -14.07 9.42
CA ARG A 46 -11.07 -14.20 10.82
C ARG A 46 -11.69 -12.87 11.31
N GLY A 47 -12.90 -12.93 11.86
CA GLY A 47 -13.64 -11.75 12.33
C GLY A 47 -14.05 -10.78 11.21
N GLY A 48 -13.96 -11.20 9.95
CA GLY A 48 -14.40 -10.42 8.79
C GLY A 48 -15.92 -10.35 8.69
N SER A 49 -16.42 -9.26 8.10
CA SER A 49 -17.82 -9.13 7.74
C SER A 49 -18.20 -10.18 6.69
N ARG A 50 -19.40 -10.75 6.80
CA ARG A 50 -20.02 -11.60 5.76
C ARG A 50 -20.60 -10.77 4.61
N LEU A 51 -20.61 -9.43 4.74
CA LEU A 51 -21.07 -8.53 3.70
C LEU A 51 -20.12 -8.58 2.49
N PRO A 52 -20.63 -8.37 1.28
CA PRO A 52 -19.78 -8.25 0.11
C PRO A 52 -18.81 -7.08 0.29
N HIS A 53 -17.56 -7.27 -0.14
CA HIS A 53 -16.53 -6.24 -0.08
C HIS A 53 -16.30 -5.66 -1.48
N CYS A 54 -16.01 -4.37 -1.52
CA CYS A 54 -15.63 -3.69 -2.75
C CYS A 54 -14.36 -4.34 -3.35
N ALA A 55 -14.40 -4.68 -4.63
CA ALA A 55 -13.26 -5.29 -5.32
C ALA A 55 -12.04 -4.35 -5.40
N GLY A 56 -12.27 -3.03 -5.42
CA GLY A 56 -11.22 -2.02 -5.53
C GLY A 56 -10.50 -1.75 -4.23
N CYS A 57 -11.20 -1.49 -3.12
CA CYS A 57 -10.57 -1.14 -1.83
C CYS A 57 -10.71 -2.22 -0.75
N ARG A 58 -11.47 -3.29 -0.98
CA ARG A 58 -11.71 -4.43 -0.06
C ARG A 58 -12.49 -4.09 1.20
N LEU A 59 -13.02 -2.89 1.31
CA LEU A 59 -13.94 -2.48 2.38
C LEU A 59 -15.38 -2.79 2.00
N ILE A 60 -16.27 -2.80 2.98
CA ILE A 60 -17.72 -2.90 2.70
C ILE A 60 -18.20 -1.64 1.93
N PRO A 61 -19.25 -1.73 1.10
CA PRO A 61 -19.67 -0.64 0.22
C PRO A 61 -19.92 0.69 0.92
N SER A 62 -20.52 0.68 2.12
CA SER A 62 -20.77 1.88 2.93
C SER A 62 -19.50 2.62 3.37
N HIS A 63 -18.35 1.94 3.35
CA HIS A 63 -17.05 2.47 3.76
C HIS A 63 -16.04 2.45 2.60
N CYS A 64 -16.54 2.36 1.36
CA CYS A 64 -15.69 2.33 0.19
C CYS A 64 -14.87 3.61 0.07
N LEU A 65 -13.56 3.47 -0.18
CA LEU A 65 -12.64 4.59 -0.34
C LEU A 65 -12.05 4.72 -1.76
N CYS A 66 -12.59 3.99 -2.73
CA CYS A 66 -12.08 4.02 -4.11
C CYS A 66 -12.07 5.42 -4.74
N ALA A 67 -13.02 6.30 -4.36
CA ALA A 67 -13.05 7.68 -4.82
C ALA A 67 -11.91 8.56 -4.27
N LEU A 68 -11.19 8.08 -3.25
CA LEU A 68 -10.07 8.76 -2.60
C LEU A 68 -8.72 8.13 -2.96
N ARG A 69 -8.70 7.14 -3.85
CA ARG A 69 -7.50 6.43 -4.26
C ARG A 69 -6.52 7.39 -4.92
N PRO A 70 -5.33 7.59 -4.35
CA PRO A 70 -4.30 8.44 -4.93
C PRO A 70 -3.49 7.68 -5.99
N ALA A 71 -2.77 8.43 -6.84
CA ALA A 71 -1.73 7.89 -7.70
C ALA A 71 -0.64 8.96 -7.83
N ILE A 72 0.58 8.62 -7.40
CA ILE A 72 1.72 9.54 -7.38
C ILE A 72 2.81 8.98 -8.30
N THR A 73 3.16 9.73 -9.33
CA THR A 73 4.30 9.38 -10.18
C THR A 73 5.60 9.49 -9.39
N THR A 74 6.41 8.43 -9.38
CA THR A 74 7.68 8.34 -8.68
C THR A 74 8.79 7.84 -9.59
N ARG A 75 10.03 8.15 -9.26
CA ARG A 75 11.20 7.48 -9.85
C ARG A 75 11.43 6.12 -9.21
N ALA A 76 11.15 5.99 -7.92
CA ALA A 76 11.25 4.72 -7.21
C ALA A 76 10.08 3.79 -7.55
N GLY A 77 10.37 2.49 -7.62
CA GLY A 77 9.37 1.42 -7.77
C GLY A 77 9.34 0.50 -6.55
N VAL A 78 8.31 -0.32 -6.45
CA VAL A 78 8.13 -1.30 -5.37
C VAL A 78 7.87 -2.69 -5.95
N CYS A 79 8.64 -3.68 -5.49
CA CYS A 79 8.41 -5.10 -5.75
C CYS A 79 7.91 -5.77 -4.46
N LEU A 80 6.67 -6.22 -4.44
CA LEU A 80 6.08 -6.95 -3.32
C LEU A 80 6.22 -8.45 -3.58
N ILE A 81 6.96 -9.16 -2.72
CA ILE A 81 6.97 -10.63 -2.68
C ILE A 81 6.05 -11.02 -1.52
N MET A 82 4.91 -11.62 -1.84
CA MET A 82 3.81 -11.80 -0.90
C MET A 82 3.63 -13.26 -0.51
N CYS A 83 3.46 -13.53 0.78
CA CYS A 83 3.05 -14.85 1.25
C CYS A 83 1.64 -15.18 0.70
N ASP A 84 1.36 -16.46 0.48
CA ASP A 84 0.20 -16.97 -0.28
C ASP A 84 -1.16 -16.35 0.09
N ILE A 85 -1.40 -16.10 1.38
CA ILE A 85 -2.69 -15.57 1.86
C ILE A 85 -2.72 -14.04 1.98
N GLU A 86 -1.58 -13.35 1.89
CA GLU A 86 -1.52 -11.90 2.10
C GLU A 86 -2.39 -11.11 1.12
N PRO A 87 -2.39 -11.40 -0.20
CA PRO A 87 -3.26 -10.68 -1.14
C PRO A 87 -4.76 -10.84 -0.84
N LEU A 88 -5.13 -11.88 -0.08
CA LEU A 88 -6.53 -12.16 0.24
C LEU A 88 -7.04 -11.37 1.44
N LYS A 89 -6.16 -10.95 2.36
CA LYS A 89 -6.54 -10.25 3.59
C LYS A 89 -7.12 -8.86 3.29
N PRO A 90 -8.32 -8.52 3.78
CA PRO A 90 -8.87 -7.16 3.63
C PRO A 90 -7.98 -6.07 4.22
N SER A 91 -7.22 -6.40 5.27
CA SER A 91 -6.31 -5.50 5.98
C SER A 91 -4.89 -5.47 5.41
N ASN A 92 -4.61 -6.15 4.30
CA ASN A 92 -3.27 -6.13 3.69
C ASN A 92 -2.89 -4.71 3.25
N THR A 93 -1.73 -4.22 3.70
CA THR A 93 -1.27 -2.85 3.43
C THR A 93 -0.36 -2.75 2.20
N GLY A 94 0.17 -3.86 1.68
CA GLY A 94 0.83 -3.91 0.37
C GLY A 94 -0.10 -3.48 -0.78
N TRP A 95 -1.41 -3.67 -0.61
CA TRP A 95 -2.42 -3.15 -1.52
C TRP A 95 -2.39 -1.63 -1.64
N LEU A 96 -2.21 -0.93 -0.52
CA LEU A 96 -2.20 0.54 -0.49
C LEU A 96 -0.98 1.11 -1.23
N ILE A 97 0.14 0.38 -1.21
CA ILE A 97 1.33 0.75 -1.98
C ILE A 97 1.00 0.73 -3.47
N ALA A 98 0.37 -0.35 -3.94
CA ALA A 98 -0.01 -0.48 -5.34
C ALA A 98 -1.13 0.49 -5.77
N ASP A 99 -1.89 1.04 -4.83
CA ASP A 99 -2.84 2.13 -5.08
C ASP A 99 -2.12 3.46 -5.30
N VAL A 100 -1.06 3.75 -4.52
CA VAL A 100 -0.38 5.06 -4.51
C VAL A 100 0.76 5.12 -5.54
N VAL A 101 1.55 4.04 -5.67
CA VAL A 101 2.74 3.97 -6.52
C VAL A 101 2.45 3.12 -7.75
N PRO A 102 2.28 3.71 -8.95
CA PRO A 102 1.97 2.97 -10.18
C PRO A 102 3.01 1.92 -10.54
N ASP A 103 4.30 2.23 -10.36
CA ASP A 103 5.42 1.30 -10.57
C ASP A 103 5.54 0.31 -9.39
N THR A 104 4.47 -0.48 -9.21
CA THR A 104 4.41 -1.56 -8.21
C THR A 104 4.16 -2.90 -8.88
N TRP A 105 5.00 -3.88 -8.55
CA TRP A 105 4.87 -5.28 -8.94
C TRP A 105 4.53 -6.13 -7.72
N ALA A 106 3.81 -7.22 -7.93
CA ALA A 106 3.45 -8.14 -6.85
C ALA A 106 3.54 -9.58 -7.33
N PHE A 107 4.31 -10.39 -6.59
CA PHE A 107 4.56 -11.80 -6.87
C PHE A 107 4.21 -12.65 -5.66
N GLY A 108 3.64 -13.82 -5.91
CA GLY A 108 3.43 -14.81 -4.86
C GLY A 108 4.75 -15.50 -4.51
N TRP A 109 5.10 -15.55 -3.25
CA TRP A 109 6.27 -16.32 -2.82
C TRP A 109 6.00 -17.82 -2.87
N ALA A 110 6.89 -18.57 -3.50
CA ALA A 110 6.96 -20.01 -3.43
C ALA A 110 8.39 -20.46 -3.07
N ARG A 111 8.49 -21.53 -2.30
CA ARG A 111 9.80 -22.00 -1.81
C ARG A 111 10.66 -22.63 -2.90
N THR A 112 10.02 -23.33 -3.83
CA THR A 112 10.69 -24.20 -4.81
C THR A 112 10.61 -23.68 -6.24
N GLU A 113 9.74 -22.73 -6.48
CA GLU A 113 9.50 -22.18 -7.81
C GLU A 113 9.47 -20.65 -7.73
N VAL A 114 10.31 -19.99 -8.49
CA VAL A 114 10.37 -18.53 -8.57
C VAL A 114 9.72 -18.08 -9.86
N ASP A 115 8.87 -17.08 -9.78
CA ASP A 115 8.25 -16.48 -10.96
C ASP A 115 9.35 -15.90 -11.88
N PRO A 116 9.45 -16.33 -13.14
CA PRO A 116 10.44 -15.79 -14.07
C PRO A 116 10.34 -14.29 -14.27
N ALA A 117 9.15 -13.71 -14.18
CA ALA A 117 8.95 -12.26 -14.29
C ALA A 117 9.54 -11.50 -13.09
N LEU A 118 9.57 -12.11 -11.89
CA LEU A 118 10.28 -11.55 -10.75
C LEU A 118 11.80 -11.50 -11.03
N LEU A 119 12.38 -12.60 -11.52
CA LEU A 119 13.82 -12.63 -11.85
C LEU A 119 14.16 -11.61 -12.94
N ALA A 120 13.32 -11.50 -13.98
CA ALA A 120 13.49 -10.51 -15.04
C ALA A 120 13.43 -9.08 -14.50
N LEU A 121 12.49 -8.76 -13.59
CA LEU A 121 12.40 -7.45 -12.94
C LEU A 121 13.64 -7.12 -12.12
N LEU A 122 14.15 -8.07 -11.34
CA LEU A 122 15.35 -7.89 -10.51
C LEU A 122 16.64 -7.71 -11.35
N ALA A 123 16.66 -8.27 -12.55
CA ALA A 123 17.79 -8.17 -13.49
C ALA A 123 17.68 -6.99 -14.46
N ASP A 124 16.55 -6.26 -14.50
CA ASP A 124 16.33 -5.16 -15.42
C ASP A 124 17.29 -3.99 -15.12
N PRO A 125 18.13 -3.59 -16.09
CA PRO A 125 19.19 -2.60 -15.89
C PRO A 125 18.69 -1.21 -15.51
N GLN A 126 17.42 -0.87 -15.75
CA GLN A 126 16.85 0.40 -15.35
C GLN A 126 16.70 0.52 -13.82
N TRP A 127 16.64 -0.61 -13.10
CA TRP A 127 16.41 -0.66 -11.67
C TRP A 127 17.69 -0.91 -10.89
N GLN A 128 17.75 -0.30 -9.71
CA GLN A 128 18.66 -0.67 -8.63
C GLN A 128 17.83 -1.31 -7.50
N PRO A 129 17.75 -2.64 -7.43
CA PRO A 129 16.97 -3.30 -6.40
C PRO A 129 17.66 -3.23 -5.03
N TYR A 130 16.87 -2.95 -3.99
CA TYR A 130 17.23 -3.00 -2.58
C TYR A 130 16.25 -3.94 -1.87
N LEU A 131 16.75 -5.01 -1.28
CA LEU A 131 15.92 -5.82 -0.39
C LEU A 131 15.77 -5.12 0.95
N VAL A 132 14.55 -4.84 1.37
CA VAL A 132 14.30 -4.13 2.63
C VAL A 132 14.13 -5.16 3.75
N PHE A 133 15.12 -5.22 4.66
CA PHE A 133 15.12 -6.16 5.78
C PHE A 133 16.02 -5.64 6.92
N PRO A 134 15.77 -6.01 8.20
CA PRO A 134 16.62 -5.57 9.30
C PRO A 134 18.04 -6.12 9.17
N GLY A 135 19.03 -5.21 9.28
CA GLY A 135 20.44 -5.51 9.05
C GLY A 135 21.05 -6.52 10.05
N GLU A 136 20.45 -6.66 11.24
CA GLU A 136 20.89 -7.63 12.25
C GLU A 136 20.77 -9.11 11.81
N PHE A 137 20.03 -9.38 10.73
CA PHE A 137 19.87 -10.74 10.15
C PHE A 137 20.70 -10.96 8.89
N VAL A 138 21.59 -10.02 8.55
CA VAL A 138 22.29 -9.96 7.26
C VAL A 138 23.77 -9.76 7.47
N ASP A 139 24.61 -10.31 6.60
CA ASP A 139 26.05 -10.04 6.59
C ASP A 139 26.30 -8.53 6.41
N ALA A 140 27.17 -7.97 7.27
CA ALA A 140 27.43 -6.53 7.32
C ALA A 140 27.82 -5.94 5.94
N GLY A 141 28.51 -6.71 5.11
CA GLY A 141 28.94 -6.28 3.76
C GLY A 141 27.79 -6.05 2.77
N ARG A 142 26.57 -6.55 3.07
CA ARG A 142 25.37 -6.34 2.26
C ARG A 142 24.48 -5.20 2.78
N VAL A 143 24.70 -4.76 4.01
CA VAL A 143 23.82 -3.79 4.66
C VAL A 143 24.12 -2.40 4.15
N VAL A 144 23.08 -1.71 3.69
CA VAL A 144 23.10 -0.29 3.35
C VAL A 144 22.01 0.44 4.14
N THR A 145 22.28 1.70 4.48
CA THR A 145 21.34 2.55 5.26
C THR A 145 20.81 3.73 4.46
N GLN A 146 21.31 3.89 3.23
CA GLN A 146 20.96 4.98 2.33
C GLN A 146 20.73 4.46 0.92
N VAL A 147 19.85 5.14 0.18
CA VAL A 147 19.64 4.93 -1.24
C VAL A 147 20.61 5.83 -2.00
N GLN A 148 21.58 5.23 -2.67
CA GLN A 148 22.58 5.99 -3.42
C GLN A 148 22.25 5.98 -4.92
N PRO A 149 22.50 7.09 -5.63
CA PRO A 149 22.44 7.13 -7.08
C PRO A 149 23.49 6.17 -7.67
N VAL A 150 23.06 5.21 -8.47
CA VAL A 150 23.94 4.28 -9.18
C VAL A 150 23.83 4.55 -10.68
N ALA A 151 24.95 4.89 -11.31
CA ALA A 151 25.06 5.03 -12.75
C ALA A 151 26.33 4.35 -13.24
N ALA A 152 26.26 3.67 -14.37
CA ALA A 152 27.45 3.29 -15.12
C ALA A 152 27.93 4.46 -15.99
N PRO A 153 29.22 4.55 -16.31
CA PRO A 153 29.73 5.62 -17.20
C PRO A 153 28.92 5.69 -18.50
N GLY A 154 28.38 6.88 -18.82
CA GLY A 154 27.56 7.10 -20.02
C GLY A 154 26.12 6.58 -19.96
N GLN A 155 25.67 6.08 -18.81
CA GLN A 155 24.28 5.62 -18.63
C GLN A 155 23.49 6.55 -17.69
N SER A 156 22.17 6.51 -17.81
CA SER A 156 21.26 7.19 -16.89
C SER A 156 21.35 6.57 -15.48
N VAL A 157 21.12 7.40 -14.47
CA VAL A 157 21.04 6.94 -13.07
C VAL A 157 19.91 5.91 -12.93
N LYS A 158 20.24 4.73 -12.38
CA LYS A 158 19.25 3.69 -12.10
C LYS A 158 18.18 4.19 -11.14
N ARG A 159 16.97 3.72 -11.33
CA ARG A 159 15.82 4.00 -10.46
C ARG A 159 15.83 3.03 -9.28
N PRO A 160 15.62 3.47 -8.03
CA PRO A 160 15.51 2.56 -6.89
C PRO A 160 14.30 1.62 -7.05
N LEU A 161 14.48 0.32 -6.77
CA LEU A 161 13.42 -0.66 -6.67
C LEU A 161 13.44 -1.29 -5.28
N PHE A 162 12.42 -1.02 -4.46
CA PHE A 162 12.34 -1.56 -3.11
C PHE A 162 11.64 -2.91 -3.13
N VAL A 163 12.36 -3.96 -2.76
CA VAL A 163 11.86 -5.33 -2.66
C VAL A 163 11.40 -5.58 -1.23
N LEU A 164 10.09 -5.71 -1.03
CA LEU A 164 9.46 -5.88 0.27
C LEU A 164 8.89 -7.30 0.40
N LEU A 165 9.18 -7.95 1.53
CA LEU A 165 8.63 -9.26 1.88
C LEU A 165 7.31 -9.06 2.65
N ASP A 166 6.18 -9.14 1.96
CA ASP A 166 4.85 -8.88 2.53
C ASP A 166 4.24 -10.15 3.12
N ALA A 167 4.41 -10.29 4.43
CA ALA A 167 4.07 -11.47 5.21
C ALA A 167 4.01 -11.14 6.71
N THR A 168 3.62 -12.10 7.55
CA THR A 168 3.90 -12.03 8.99
C THR A 168 5.40 -12.11 9.24
N TRP A 169 5.87 -11.59 10.37
CA TRP A 169 7.31 -11.59 10.68
C TRP A 169 7.98 -12.98 10.61
N PRO A 170 7.40 -14.06 11.19
CA PRO A 170 7.97 -15.40 11.04
C PRO A 170 8.04 -15.87 9.58
N GLU A 171 7.03 -15.54 8.78
CA GLU A 171 6.98 -15.85 7.35
C GLU A 171 8.02 -15.04 6.56
N ALA A 172 8.14 -13.74 6.80
CA ALA A 172 9.13 -12.88 6.16
C ALA A 172 10.56 -13.36 6.42
N ARG A 173 10.88 -13.76 7.66
CA ARG A 173 12.17 -14.39 8.01
C ARG A 173 12.39 -15.72 7.28
N LYS A 174 11.35 -16.53 7.09
CA LYS A 174 11.42 -17.75 6.30
C LYS A 174 11.64 -17.44 4.82
N MET A 175 10.91 -16.48 4.28
CA MET A 175 11.05 -16.03 2.89
C MET A 175 12.48 -15.54 2.64
N PHE A 176 13.00 -14.66 3.48
CA PHE A 176 14.38 -14.17 3.40
C PHE A 176 15.39 -15.30 3.33
N ARG A 177 15.33 -16.28 4.24
CA ARG A 177 16.29 -17.41 4.31
C ARG A 177 16.11 -18.46 3.21
N LYS A 178 14.97 -18.48 2.52
CA LYS A 178 14.63 -19.50 1.51
C LYS A 178 14.49 -18.95 0.11
N SER A 179 15.04 -17.75 -0.13
CA SER A 179 15.02 -17.07 -1.42
C SER A 179 16.44 -16.71 -1.87
N PRO A 180 17.28 -17.71 -2.25
CA PRO A 180 18.68 -17.47 -2.60
C PRO A 180 18.86 -16.51 -3.78
N TYR A 181 17.83 -16.33 -4.61
CA TYR A 181 17.84 -15.35 -5.68
C TYR A 181 17.86 -13.88 -5.19
N LEU A 182 17.67 -13.64 -3.88
CA LEU A 182 17.81 -12.33 -3.24
C LEU A 182 19.19 -12.13 -2.58
N ASP A 183 20.04 -13.15 -2.52
CA ASP A 183 21.29 -13.11 -1.73
C ASP A 183 22.33 -12.14 -2.28
N HIS A 184 22.26 -11.81 -3.57
CA HIS A 184 23.17 -10.87 -4.23
C HIS A 184 22.71 -9.41 -4.10
N LEU A 185 21.51 -9.13 -3.60
CA LEU A 185 20.97 -7.78 -3.47
C LEU A 185 21.55 -7.06 -2.24
N PRO A 186 21.83 -5.75 -2.34
CA PRO A 186 22.06 -4.94 -1.16
C PRO A 186 20.80 -4.92 -0.28
N VAL A 187 21.01 -4.96 1.04
CA VAL A 187 19.91 -4.96 2.01
C VAL A 187 19.79 -3.60 2.65
N LEU A 188 18.72 -2.89 2.33
CA LEU A 188 18.39 -1.62 2.95
C LEU A 188 17.83 -1.87 4.35
N SER A 189 18.63 -1.52 5.36
CA SER A 189 18.22 -1.57 6.76
C SER A 189 17.78 -0.19 7.20
N LEU A 190 16.52 -0.07 7.62
CA LEU A 190 15.98 1.18 8.13
C LEU A 190 16.58 1.48 9.50
N ALA A 191 17.12 2.68 9.68
CA ALA A 191 17.76 3.07 10.92
C ALA A 191 16.76 3.25 12.07
N PRO A 192 17.13 2.92 13.34
CA PRO A 192 16.25 3.10 14.50
C PRO A 192 15.69 4.52 14.66
N GLU A 193 16.44 5.56 14.28
CA GLU A 193 16.01 6.96 14.34
C GLU A 193 14.90 7.25 13.34
N GLN A 194 14.94 6.67 12.13
CA GLN A 194 13.92 6.78 11.11
C GLN A 194 12.64 6.11 11.60
N ILE A 195 12.78 4.92 12.17
CA ILE A 195 11.72 4.14 12.80
C ILE A 195 11.11 4.92 13.97
N SER A 196 11.93 5.48 14.87
CA SER A 196 11.48 6.21 16.05
C SER A 196 10.72 7.50 15.68
N ARG A 197 11.21 8.28 14.70
CA ARG A 197 10.51 9.49 14.21
C ARG A 197 9.12 9.14 13.67
N TYR A 198 8.99 8.01 13.04
CA TYR A 198 7.72 7.53 12.51
C TYR A 198 6.77 7.13 13.66
N ARG A 199 7.25 6.40 14.67
CA ARG A 199 6.48 6.00 15.87
C ARG A 199 5.98 7.18 16.68
N LEU A 200 6.77 8.24 16.82
CA LEU A 200 6.36 9.47 17.52
C LEU A 200 5.17 10.18 16.86
N ARG A 201 4.99 10.00 15.55
CA ARG A 201 3.81 10.51 14.83
C ARG A 201 2.59 9.61 14.97
N ARG A 202 2.76 8.35 15.37
CA ARG A 202 1.71 7.34 15.51
C ARG A 202 1.80 6.61 16.87
N SER A 203 1.39 7.30 17.94
CA SER A 203 1.29 6.67 19.25
C SER A 203 0.08 5.74 19.29
N ARG A 204 0.17 4.49 18.89
CA ARG A 204 -0.80 3.45 19.31
C ARG A 204 -0.73 2.10 18.61
N ARG A 205 0.41 1.48 18.38
CA ARG A 205 0.44 0.02 18.16
C ARG A 205 1.85 -0.58 18.21
N ASP A 206 1.88 -1.79 18.71
CA ASP A 206 2.94 -2.79 18.79
C ASP A 206 4.14 -2.65 17.83
N ASP A 207 5.26 -3.14 18.29
CA ASP A 207 6.64 -3.06 17.78
C ASP A 207 6.93 -3.39 16.30
N HIS A 208 5.92 -3.51 15.46
CA HIS A 208 6.09 -3.90 14.05
C HIS A 208 5.43 -2.93 13.08
N PHE A 209 6.21 -2.47 12.08
CA PHE A 209 5.71 -1.70 10.95
C PHE A 209 4.91 -2.58 10.00
N CYS A 210 3.81 -2.03 9.46
CA CYS A 210 3.13 -2.66 8.35
C CYS A 210 3.87 -2.36 7.02
N THR A 211 3.61 -3.13 5.98
CA THR A 211 4.31 -3.03 4.70
C THR A 211 4.21 -1.64 4.07
N SER A 212 3.06 -0.96 4.21
CA SER A 212 2.89 0.41 3.71
C SER A 212 3.74 1.44 4.47
N GLU A 213 3.93 1.26 5.77
CA GLU A 213 4.80 2.12 6.59
C GLU A 213 6.26 1.98 6.18
N VAL A 214 6.71 0.74 5.96
CA VAL A 214 8.06 0.47 5.42
C VAL A 214 8.24 1.12 4.06
N ALA A 215 7.25 1.00 3.16
CA ALA A 215 7.31 1.62 1.84
C ALA A 215 7.37 3.15 1.92
N SER A 216 6.62 3.78 2.84
CA SER A 216 6.69 5.23 3.05
C SER A 216 8.11 5.68 3.43
N LEU A 217 8.77 4.98 4.36
CA LEU A 217 10.16 5.25 4.73
C LEU A 217 11.12 5.07 3.54
N CYS A 218 10.93 4.01 2.75
CA CYS A 218 11.72 3.78 1.54
C CYS A 218 11.56 4.91 0.52
N MET A 219 10.34 5.40 0.30
CA MET A 219 10.08 6.54 -0.58
C MET A 219 10.76 7.81 -0.08
N ALA A 220 10.73 8.07 1.23
CA ALA A 220 11.43 9.21 1.82
C ALA A 220 12.95 9.12 1.62
N LEU A 221 13.55 7.92 1.73
CA LEU A 221 14.98 7.69 1.48
C LEU A 221 15.35 7.80 -0.01
N ALA A 222 14.39 7.63 -0.92
CA ALA A 222 14.59 7.79 -2.35
C ALA A 222 14.34 9.22 -2.85
N ASP A 223 14.19 10.19 -1.93
CA ASP A 223 13.85 11.58 -2.23
C ASP A 223 12.49 11.74 -2.94
N GLU A 224 11.51 10.91 -2.53
CA GLU A 224 10.14 10.94 -3.00
C GLU A 224 9.17 11.37 -1.86
N PRO A 225 9.32 12.60 -1.32
CA PRO A 225 8.60 13.01 -0.11
C PRO A 225 7.09 13.12 -0.30
N LEU A 226 6.61 13.38 -1.52
CA LEU A 226 5.18 13.42 -1.81
C LEU A 226 4.57 12.02 -1.73
N ALA A 227 5.20 11.02 -2.35
CA ALA A 227 4.74 9.64 -2.30
C ALA A 227 4.77 9.09 -0.87
N ALA A 228 5.82 9.38 -0.11
CA ALA A 228 5.95 9.00 1.29
C ALA A 228 4.79 9.54 2.13
N ARG A 229 4.53 10.86 2.08
CA ARG A 229 3.43 11.51 2.82
C ARG A 229 2.04 11.04 2.36
N THR A 230 1.90 10.75 1.07
CA THR A 230 0.63 10.25 0.52
C THR A 230 0.35 8.82 0.99
N LEU A 231 1.37 7.94 1.04
CA LEU A 231 1.24 6.59 1.61
C LEU A 231 0.82 6.65 3.08
N GLU A 232 1.43 7.54 3.88
CA GLU A 232 1.05 7.75 5.28
C GLU A 232 -0.42 8.19 5.41
N ALA A 233 -0.80 9.25 4.71
CA ALA A 233 -2.15 9.78 4.79
C ALA A 233 -3.19 8.77 4.29
N TYR A 234 -2.90 8.05 3.22
CA TYR A 234 -3.81 7.04 2.67
C TYR A 234 -3.96 5.83 3.60
N LEU A 235 -2.89 5.40 4.26
CA LEU A 235 -2.96 4.36 5.30
C LEU A 235 -3.78 4.81 6.51
N GLU A 236 -3.70 6.10 6.90
CA GLU A 236 -4.53 6.65 7.99
C GLU A 236 -6.02 6.62 7.63
N VAL A 237 -6.35 7.11 6.44
CA VAL A 237 -7.73 7.09 5.93
C VAL A 237 -8.25 5.65 5.79
N PHE A 238 -7.46 4.74 5.21
CA PHE A 238 -7.83 3.33 5.11
C PHE A 238 -8.09 2.70 6.49
N SER A 239 -7.20 2.94 7.45
CA SER A 239 -7.32 2.40 8.81
C SER A 239 -8.55 2.94 9.51
N HIS A 240 -8.85 4.23 9.32
CA HIS A 240 -10.06 4.86 9.83
C HIS A 240 -11.31 4.17 9.27
N HIS A 241 -11.44 4.08 7.95
CA HIS A 241 -12.56 3.40 7.28
C HIS A 241 -12.71 1.94 7.72
N TYR A 242 -11.59 1.21 7.81
CA TYR A 242 -11.59 -0.19 8.21
C TYR A 242 -12.10 -0.38 9.65
N LEU A 243 -11.67 0.49 10.58
CA LEU A 243 -12.11 0.44 11.98
C LEU A 243 -13.57 0.86 12.13
N GLN A 244 -13.99 1.93 11.45
CA GLN A 244 -15.39 2.37 11.46
C GLN A 244 -16.32 1.29 10.88
N ALA A 245 -15.90 0.62 9.79
CA ALA A 245 -16.64 -0.51 9.24
C ALA A 245 -16.83 -1.66 10.26
N ARG A 246 -15.78 -1.97 11.04
CA ARG A 246 -15.86 -3.00 12.09
C ARG A 246 -16.73 -2.61 13.26
N GLN A 247 -16.76 -1.32 13.60
CA GLN A 247 -17.57 -0.77 14.68
C GLN A 247 -18.98 -0.39 14.23
N GLN A 248 -19.31 -0.55 12.93
CA GLN A 248 -20.58 -0.15 12.32
C GLN A 248 -20.88 1.35 12.51
N GLN A 249 -19.85 2.19 12.56
CA GLN A 249 -19.94 3.63 12.70
C GLN A 249 -19.83 4.31 11.33
N PRO A 250 -20.51 5.44 11.09
CA PRO A 250 -20.36 6.17 9.85
C PRO A 250 -18.98 6.82 9.72
N VAL A 251 -18.55 7.12 8.49
CA VAL A 251 -17.35 7.88 8.20
C VAL A 251 -17.71 9.31 7.80
N ASP A 252 -17.09 10.31 8.42
CA ASP A 252 -17.15 11.70 7.96
C ASP A 252 -16.01 11.98 6.97
N LEU A 253 -16.35 12.14 5.70
CA LEU A 253 -15.39 12.44 4.64
C LEU A 253 -14.83 13.87 4.68
N ARG A 254 -15.23 14.70 5.66
CA ARG A 254 -14.77 16.07 5.87
C ARG A 254 -13.83 16.21 7.06
N ASP A 255 -13.49 15.12 7.70
CA ASP A 255 -12.53 15.14 8.81
C ASP A 255 -11.11 15.51 8.34
N ALA A 256 -10.23 15.81 9.30
CA ALA A 256 -8.87 16.25 9.04
C ALA A 256 -8.02 15.22 8.26
N LEU A 257 -8.30 13.91 8.43
CA LEU A 257 -7.57 12.85 7.72
C LEU A 257 -7.87 12.89 6.22
N HIS A 258 -9.17 13.04 5.87
CA HIS A 258 -9.59 13.10 4.47
C HIS A 258 -9.15 14.40 3.79
N LEU A 259 -9.20 15.53 4.51
CA LEU A 259 -8.73 16.82 4.00
C LEU A 259 -7.24 16.75 3.70
N ARG A 260 -6.42 16.25 4.63
CA ARG A 260 -4.97 16.06 4.43
C ARG A 260 -4.67 15.22 3.20
N LEU A 261 -5.36 14.09 3.01
CA LEU A 261 -5.15 13.24 1.83
C LEU A 261 -5.49 13.99 0.53
N ARG A 262 -6.61 14.70 0.49
CA ARG A 262 -7.02 15.48 -0.69
C ARG A 262 -6.02 16.59 -1.03
N GLU A 263 -5.48 17.29 -0.04
CA GLU A 263 -4.46 18.32 -0.23
C GLU A 263 -3.18 17.76 -0.87
N LEU A 264 -2.74 16.55 -0.46
CA LEU A 264 -1.57 15.90 -1.02
C LEU A 264 -1.77 15.44 -2.47
N VAL A 265 -2.99 15.14 -2.87
CA VAL A 265 -3.32 14.62 -4.21
C VAL A 265 -3.83 15.71 -5.15
N ALA A 266 -4.11 16.90 -4.63
CA ALA A 266 -4.54 18.03 -5.45
C ALA A 266 -3.45 18.39 -6.47
N PRO A 267 -3.81 18.61 -7.75
CA PRO A 267 -2.84 19.04 -8.75
C PRO A 267 -2.18 20.35 -8.29
N ALA A 268 -0.85 20.41 -8.39
CA ALA A 268 -0.07 21.62 -8.10
C ALA A 268 -0.41 22.74 -9.08
N GLY A 269 -1.53 23.42 -8.89
CA GLY A 269 -2.04 24.43 -9.82
C GLY A 269 -3.24 25.24 -9.35
N GLY A 270 -3.73 24.99 -8.11
CA GLY A 270 -4.92 25.66 -7.56
C GLY A 270 -4.66 26.91 -6.72
N GLN A 271 -3.44 27.44 -6.66
CA GLN A 271 -3.19 28.76 -6.07
C GLN A 271 -3.17 29.82 -7.17
N SER A 272 -4.30 30.03 -7.84
CA SER A 272 -4.48 31.19 -8.69
C SER A 272 -5.10 32.31 -7.87
N ALA A 273 -4.28 33.36 -7.64
CA ALA A 273 -4.62 34.77 -7.66
C ALA A 273 -5.95 35.17 -6.97
N GLN A 274 -5.87 35.42 -5.65
CA GLN A 274 -6.58 36.53 -5.06
C GLN A 274 -5.57 37.65 -4.78
N SER A 275 -5.22 38.40 -5.82
CA SER A 275 -4.65 39.74 -5.71
C SER A 275 -5.66 40.69 -6.30
N GLY A 276 -6.22 41.43 -5.45
CA GLY A 276 -6.84 42.65 -5.30
C GLY A 276 -7.54 43.38 -6.39
N PRO A 277 -8.17 44.52 -6.29
CA PRO A 277 -7.51 45.76 -5.90
C PRO A 277 -7.85 46.24 -4.53
#